data_4ffe7580890fdeb8f35d8b8acafc80ae
#
_entry.id   4ffe7580890fdeb8f35d8b8acafc80ae
#
_cell.length_a   1.000
_cell.length_b   1.000
_cell.length_c   1.000
_cell.angle_alpha   90.00
_cell.angle_beta   90.00
_cell.angle_gamma   90.00
#
_symmetry.space_group_name_H-M   'P 1'
#
loop_
_entity.id
_entity.type
_entity.pdbx_description
1 polymer ?
#
loop_
_entity_poly.entity_id
_entity_poly.type
_entity_poly.pdbx_seq_one_letter_code
_entity_poly.pdbx_strand_id
1 'polypeptide(L)'
;MNKRLIEKITDSKDKYDSLALATIVDAKSSAPRDVGTSMIIYPGGKTHGSIGGGNQEKEIISKALDLLKEGKSGRISFSLTRKEAAKIGWVCGGDIEVYIENVKL
;
A
#
# COMPACT_ATOMS: atom_id res chain seq x y z
N MET A 1 -1.66 12.90 -1.32
CA MET A 1 -1.58 12.07 -2.56
C MET A 1 -1.01 12.93 -3.67
N ASN A 2 -0.09 12.41 -4.45
CA ASN A 2 0.50 13.20 -5.52
C ASN A 2 -0.42 13.24 -6.75
N LYS A 3 -0.18 14.23 -7.61
CA LYS A 3 -0.96 14.45 -8.82
C LYS A 3 -1.00 13.23 -9.74
N ARG A 4 0.11 12.49 -9.83
CA ARG A 4 0.23 11.31 -10.69
C ARG A 4 -0.70 10.17 -10.25
N LEU A 5 -0.82 9.95 -8.94
CA LEU A 5 -1.75 8.95 -8.41
C LEU A 5 -3.20 9.34 -8.67
N ILE A 6 -3.52 10.61 -8.52
CA ILE A 6 -4.86 11.13 -8.78
C ILE A 6 -5.22 10.90 -10.26
N GLU A 7 -4.31 11.19 -11.17
CA GLU A 7 -4.51 10.95 -12.60
C GLU A 7 -4.72 9.47 -12.91
N LYS A 8 -3.94 8.58 -12.29
CA LYS A 8 -4.09 7.14 -12.45
C LYS A 8 -5.44 6.63 -11.97
N ILE A 9 -5.91 7.14 -10.85
CA ILE A 9 -7.22 6.79 -10.31
C ILE A 9 -8.31 7.23 -11.29
N THR A 10 -8.23 8.45 -11.78
CA THR A 10 -9.18 9.00 -12.76
C THR A 10 -9.19 8.16 -14.04
N ASP A 11 -8.03 7.81 -14.56
CA ASP A 11 -7.89 7.01 -15.79
C ASP A 11 -8.43 5.59 -15.63
N SER A 12 -8.52 5.10 -14.40
CA SER A 12 -8.98 3.73 -14.13
C SER A 12 -10.49 3.56 -14.18
N LYS A 13 -11.26 4.64 -14.21
CA LYS A 13 -12.73 4.60 -14.18
C LYS A 13 -13.34 3.76 -15.31
N ASP A 14 -12.72 3.77 -16.49
CA ASP A 14 -13.23 3.04 -17.65
C ASP A 14 -12.87 1.55 -17.63
N LYS A 15 -11.94 1.16 -16.78
CA LYS A 15 -11.42 -0.21 -16.75
C LYS A 15 -11.85 -1.00 -15.52
N TYR A 16 -12.11 -0.32 -14.41
CA TYR A 16 -12.39 -0.95 -13.13
C TYR A 16 -13.55 -0.26 -12.42
N ASP A 17 -14.30 -1.03 -11.65
CA ASP A 17 -15.35 -0.49 -10.77
C ASP A 17 -14.80 0.04 -9.46
N SER A 18 -13.68 -0.53 -9.03
CA SER A 18 -13.02 -0.13 -7.79
C SER A 18 -11.53 -0.46 -7.86
N LEU A 19 -10.79 0.13 -6.95
CA LEU A 19 -9.39 -0.19 -6.72
C LEU A 19 -9.07 -0.03 -5.24
N ALA A 20 -7.95 -0.55 -4.80
CA ALA A 20 -7.46 -0.33 -3.45
C ALA A 20 -6.34 0.71 -3.46
N LEU A 21 -6.40 1.63 -2.52
CA LEU A 21 -5.35 2.62 -2.30
C LEU A 21 -4.73 2.35 -0.94
N ALA A 22 -3.49 1.88 -0.94
CA ALA A 22 -2.73 1.61 0.27
C ALA A 22 -1.85 2.82 0.58
N THR A 23 -1.95 3.34 1.79
CA THR A 23 -1.23 4.54 2.21
C THR A 23 -0.59 4.30 3.57
N ILE A 24 0.67 4.68 3.72
CA ILE A 24 1.32 4.68 5.02
C ILE A 24 0.70 5.80 5.86
N VAL A 25 0.04 5.43 6.95
CA VAL A 25 -0.63 6.41 7.83
C VAL A 25 0.15 6.64 9.12
N ASP A 26 1.06 5.72 9.47
CA ASP A 26 1.96 5.87 10.60
C ASP A 26 3.25 5.13 10.29
N ALA A 27 4.37 5.76 10.60
CA ALA A 27 5.69 5.16 10.43
C ALA A 27 6.58 5.60 11.57
N LYS A 28 7.13 4.61 12.29
CA LYS A 28 8.03 4.84 13.42
C LYS A 28 9.43 4.36 13.06
N SER A 29 10.41 4.93 13.73
CA SER A 29 11.82 4.61 13.50
C SER A 29 12.26 4.98 12.07
N SER A 30 13.19 4.25 11.51
CA SER A 30 13.87 4.59 10.28
C SER A 30 13.25 3.96 9.04
N ALA A 31 11.93 3.88 8.97
CA ALA A 31 11.26 3.41 7.77
C ALA A 31 11.65 4.27 6.57
N PRO A 32 11.92 3.68 5.39
CA PRO A 32 12.43 4.43 4.25
C PRO A 32 11.37 5.29 3.54
N ARG A 33 10.13 5.09 3.87
CA ARG A 33 9.02 5.83 3.25
C ARG A 33 8.31 6.67 4.29
N ASP A 34 7.98 7.89 3.91
CA ASP A 34 7.25 8.81 4.78
C ASP A 34 5.76 8.48 4.82
N VAL A 35 5.12 8.92 5.89
CA VAL A 35 3.66 8.93 5.99
C VAL A 35 3.08 9.67 4.78
N GLY A 36 2.05 9.10 4.19
CA GLY A 36 1.44 9.63 2.98
C GLY A 36 1.88 8.94 1.70
N THR A 37 2.95 8.15 1.74
CA THR A 37 3.36 7.33 0.59
C THR A 37 2.27 6.33 0.26
N SER A 38 1.89 6.25 -1.01
CA SER A 38 0.75 5.45 -1.44
C SER A 38 1.06 4.60 -2.64
N MET A 39 0.32 3.47 -2.76
CA MET A 39 0.33 2.64 -3.96
C MET A 39 -1.10 2.22 -4.29
N ILE A 40 -1.34 1.99 -5.57
CA ILE A 40 -2.62 1.50 -6.06
C ILE A 40 -2.53 0.00 -6.30
N ILE A 41 -3.52 -0.75 -5.85
CA ILE A 41 -3.67 -2.17 -6.15
C ILE A 41 -4.98 -2.34 -6.92
N TYR A 42 -4.88 -2.81 -8.16
CA TYR A 42 -6.04 -3.06 -9.01
C TYR A 42 -6.62 -4.45 -8.74
N PRO A 43 -7.92 -4.65 -9.00
CA PRO A 43 -8.47 -6.00 -9.03
C PRO A 43 -7.65 -6.85 -9.99
N GLY A 44 -7.23 -8.03 -9.55
CA GLY A 44 -6.34 -8.88 -10.33
C GLY A 44 -4.87 -8.79 -9.93
N GLY A 45 -4.50 -7.83 -9.09
CA GLY A 45 -3.17 -7.78 -8.48
C GLY A 45 -2.15 -6.85 -9.13
N LYS A 46 -2.49 -6.18 -10.22
CA LYS A 46 -1.60 -5.16 -10.78
C LYS A 46 -1.48 -3.99 -9.82
N THR A 47 -0.33 -3.34 -9.82
CA THR A 47 -0.06 -2.22 -8.91
C THR A 47 0.51 -1.02 -9.64
N HIS A 48 0.39 0.14 -9.02
CA HIS A 48 1.06 1.36 -9.42
C HIS A 48 1.62 2.04 -8.18
N GLY A 49 2.91 2.34 -8.19
CA GLY A 49 3.61 2.87 -7.02
C GLY A 49 4.18 1.76 -6.16
N SER A 50 4.77 2.14 -5.03
CA SER A 50 5.38 1.19 -4.09
C SER A 50 5.41 1.77 -2.69
N ILE A 51 5.29 0.89 -1.70
CA ILE A 51 5.38 1.27 -0.27
C ILE A 51 6.68 0.75 0.37
N GLY A 52 7.54 0.13 -0.38
CA GLY A 52 8.81 -0.32 0.16
C GLY A 52 9.31 -1.64 -0.42
N GLY A 53 8.46 -2.36 -1.10
CA GLY A 53 8.83 -3.63 -1.75
C GLY A 53 8.92 -4.79 -0.78
N GLY A 54 9.36 -5.93 -1.31
CA GLY A 54 9.58 -7.13 -0.53
C GLY A 54 8.33 -7.84 -0.07
N ASN A 55 8.46 -8.64 0.99
CA ASN A 55 7.38 -9.46 1.51
C ASN A 55 6.22 -8.64 2.08
N GLN A 56 6.52 -7.48 2.65
CA GLN A 56 5.50 -6.59 3.21
C GLN A 56 4.56 -6.09 2.13
N GLU A 57 5.10 -5.75 0.97
CA GLU A 57 4.28 -5.30 -0.16
C GLU A 57 3.39 -6.42 -0.67
N LYS A 58 3.89 -7.67 -0.71
CA LYS A 58 3.07 -8.83 -1.06
C LYS A 58 1.91 -9.03 -0.10
N GLU A 59 2.14 -8.84 1.19
CA GLU A 59 1.08 -8.94 2.20
C GLU A 59 0.05 -7.83 2.04
N ILE A 60 0.50 -6.62 1.73
CA ILE A 60 -0.40 -5.49 1.44
C ILE A 60 -1.28 -5.81 0.24
N ILE A 61 -0.69 -6.33 -0.83
CA ILE A 61 -1.43 -6.70 -2.05
C ILE A 61 -2.47 -7.79 -1.75
N SER A 62 -2.08 -8.82 -1.01
CA SER A 62 -2.99 -9.90 -0.62
C SER A 62 -4.17 -9.38 0.20
N LYS A 63 -3.90 -8.56 1.20
CA LYS A 63 -4.93 -7.94 2.03
C LYS A 63 -5.84 -7.04 1.20
N ALA A 64 -5.26 -6.26 0.28
CA ALA A 64 -6.02 -5.37 -0.59
C ALA A 64 -6.98 -6.14 -1.49
N LEU A 65 -6.55 -7.26 -2.04
CA LEU A 65 -7.40 -8.09 -2.89
C LEU A 65 -8.57 -8.69 -2.11
N ASP A 66 -8.32 -9.12 -0.87
CA ASP A 66 -9.40 -9.62 0.00
C ASP A 66 -10.40 -8.51 0.31
N LEU A 67 -9.92 -7.32 0.63
CA LEU A 67 -10.77 -6.17 0.92
C LEU A 67 -11.61 -5.76 -0.30
N LEU A 68 -11.01 -5.81 -1.49
CA LEU A 68 -11.75 -5.50 -2.72
C LEU A 68 -12.90 -6.49 -2.95
N LYS A 69 -12.68 -7.79 -2.70
CA LYS A 69 -13.73 -8.79 -2.81
C LYS A 69 -14.86 -8.54 -1.82
N GLU A 70 -14.53 -8.09 -0.63
CA GLU A 70 -15.49 -7.84 0.44
C GLU A 70 -16.15 -6.47 0.35
N GLY A 71 -15.66 -5.59 -0.51
CA GLY A 71 -16.13 -4.22 -0.61
C GLY A 71 -15.82 -3.39 0.63
N LYS A 72 -14.71 -3.70 1.31
CA LYS A 72 -14.35 -3.09 2.59
C LYS A 72 -12.99 -2.41 2.51
N SER A 73 -12.75 -1.55 3.47
CA SER A 73 -11.43 -0.95 3.74
C SER A 73 -10.86 -1.55 5.02
N GLY A 74 -9.56 -1.41 5.24
CA GLY A 74 -8.93 -1.98 6.43
C GLY A 74 -7.53 -1.46 6.64
N ARG A 75 -6.88 -1.98 7.68
CA ARG A 75 -5.52 -1.61 8.04
C ARG A 75 -4.66 -2.85 8.15
N ILE A 76 -3.36 -2.66 7.94
CA ILE A 76 -2.35 -3.68 8.20
C ILE A 76 -1.15 -3.01 8.84
N SER A 77 -0.58 -3.66 9.85
CA SER A 77 0.56 -3.13 10.58
C SER A 77 1.73 -4.10 10.48
N PHE A 78 2.93 -3.56 10.39
CA PHE A 78 4.16 -4.33 10.35
C PHE A 78 5.12 -3.84 11.42
N SER A 79 5.73 -4.80 12.13
CA SER A 79 6.85 -4.56 13.03
C SER A 79 8.06 -5.27 12.44
N LEU A 80 9.02 -4.51 11.97
CA LEU A 80 10.17 -5.07 11.26
C LEU A 80 11.38 -5.14 12.16
N THR A 81 12.04 -6.31 12.20
CA THR A 81 13.37 -6.42 12.77
C THR A 81 14.38 -5.70 11.88
N ARG A 82 15.55 -5.37 12.43
CA ARG A 82 16.63 -4.76 11.66
C ARG A 82 17.02 -5.63 10.45
N LYS A 83 17.03 -6.95 10.62
CA LYS A 83 17.34 -7.88 9.56
C LYS A 83 16.30 -7.86 8.45
N GLU A 84 15.04 -7.84 8.81
CA GLU A 84 13.95 -7.77 7.83
C GLU A 84 13.96 -6.45 7.08
N ALA A 85 14.19 -5.36 7.80
CA ALA A 85 14.28 -4.03 7.20
C ALA A 85 15.42 -3.96 6.17
N ALA A 86 16.56 -4.53 6.47
CA ALA A 86 17.71 -4.57 5.56
C ALA A 86 17.38 -5.30 4.25
N LYS A 87 16.60 -6.38 4.32
CA LYS A 87 16.22 -7.15 3.13
C LYS A 87 15.38 -6.34 2.13
N ILE A 88 14.61 -5.39 2.63
CA ILE A 88 13.74 -4.55 1.77
C ILE A 88 14.27 -3.14 1.61
N GLY A 89 15.52 -2.91 1.99
CA GLY A 89 16.18 -1.62 1.81
C GLY A 89 15.96 -0.63 2.95
N TRP A 90 15.37 -1.05 4.06
CA TRP A 90 15.22 -0.22 5.24
C TRP A 90 16.45 -0.32 6.12
N VAL A 91 16.93 0.79 6.62
CA VAL A 91 18.20 0.87 7.36
C VAL A 91 18.10 0.27 8.76
N CYS A 92 17.00 0.52 9.45
CA CYS A 92 16.76 0.04 10.81
C CYS A 92 15.41 -0.66 10.85
N GLY A 93 15.19 -1.49 11.87
CA GLY A 93 13.88 -2.00 12.14
C GLY A 93 12.90 -0.85 12.39
N GLY A 94 11.64 -1.06 12.19
CA GLY A 94 10.64 -0.03 12.41
C GLY A 94 9.23 -0.59 12.32
N ASP A 95 8.28 0.23 12.74
CA ASP A 95 6.87 -0.10 12.66
C ASP A 95 6.22 0.78 11.62
N ILE A 96 5.39 0.19 10.77
CA ILE A 96 4.55 0.97 9.87
C ILE A 96 3.12 0.49 9.97
N GLU A 97 2.20 1.42 9.77
CA GLU A 97 0.80 1.12 9.64
C GLU A 97 0.31 1.62 8.28
N VAL A 98 -0.38 0.75 7.56
CA VAL A 98 -0.89 1.02 6.23
C VAL A 98 -2.40 0.95 6.26
N TYR A 99 -3.06 1.99 5.79
CA TYR A 99 -4.50 2.00 5.57
C TYR A 99 -4.77 1.63 4.12
N ILE A 100 -5.66 0.66 3.92
CA ILE A 100 -6.04 0.21 2.58
C ILE A 100 -7.48 0.62 2.36
N GLU A 101 -7.69 1.59 1.47
CA GLU A 101 -9.00 2.12 1.16
C GLU A 101 -9.56 1.46 -0.08
N ASN A 102 -10.81 1.01 0.00
CA ASN A 102 -11.56 0.57 -1.17
C ASN A 102 -12.14 1.82 -1.83
N VAL A 103 -11.62 2.17 -2.99
CA VAL A 103 -12.04 3.36 -3.73
C VAL A 103 -12.99 2.91 -4.84
N LYS A 104 -14.25 3.34 -4.76
CA LYS A 104 -15.23 3.10 -5.80
C LYS A 104 -15.08 4.14 -6.88
N LEU A 105 -15.02 3.69 -8.11
CA LEU A 105 -14.77 4.55 -9.27
C LEU A 105 -16.04 4.95 -10.00
#